data_3c02c0c8060e298966e6b4b48f678dd7
#
_entry.id   3c02c0c8060e298966e6b4b48f678dd7
#
_cell.length_a   1.000
_cell.length_b   1.000
_cell.length_c   1.000
_cell.angle_alpha   90.00
_cell.angle_beta   90.00
_cell.angle_gamma   90.00
#
_symmetry.space_group_name_H-M   'P 1'
#
loop_
_entity.id
_entity.type
_entity.pdbx_description
1 polymer ?
#
loop_
_entity_poly.entity_id
_entity_poly.type
_entity_poly.pdbx_seq_one_letter_code
_entity_poly.pdbx_strand_id
1 'polypeptide(L)'
;MPNAASAPVAGSAPHAPVVLEVRRTFAAARERVFDAWTTAAALKRWHAPENATVEDARVDFRVGGCYDIRMRGNDGQLHHVAGEYREIDRPNRLVFSWAWQSKIGSSSSVVTVEFLDRGAATEVVLTHTGLETEQEIQGHRHGWIGCLEKLATVV
;
A
#
# COMPACT_ATOMS: atom_id res chain seq x y z
N MET A 1 -24.89 -37.65 -4.49
CA MET A 1 -24.46 -37.18 -4.65
C MET A 1 -23.90 -36.52 -4.73
N PRO A 2 -23.64 -36.65 -4.72
CA PRO A 2 -22.77 -35.94 -4.87
C PRO A 2 -22.48 -34.95 -4.73
N ASN A 3 -22.47 -34.78 -4.63
CA ASN A 3 -22.12 -33.76 -4.57
C ASN A 3 -21.76 -32.99 -4.27
N ALA A 4 -22.00 -33.21 -4.23
CA ALA A 4 -21.69 -32.43 -4.19
C ALA A 4 -21.09 -31.80 -3.70
N ALA A 5 -21.15 -32.06 -3.42
CA ALA A 5 -20.67 -31.50 -3.09
C ALA A 5 -19.97 -30.98 -2.93
N SER A 6 -19.84 -31.29 -2.95
CA SER A 6 -19.18 -30.85 -3.03
C SER A 6 -18.79 -29.91 -3.15
N ALA A 7 -18.99 -29.79 -3.43
CA ALA A 7 -18.70 -28.85 -3.86
C ALA A 7 -18.34 -27.90 -3.23
N PRO A 8 -18.57 -27.77 -2.71
CA PRO A 8 -18.20 -26.77 -2.20
C PRO A 8 -17.10 -26.68 -1.72
N VAL A 9 -17.06 -27.25 -1.59
CA VAL A 9 -16.07 -27.28 -1.29
C VAL A 9 -15.29 -26.46 -1.70
N ALA A 10 -15.63 -26.30 -2.58
CA ALA A 10 -14.99 -25.48 -3.14
C ALA A 10 -14.85 -24.36 -2.51
N GLY A 11 -15.77 -23.98 -2.29
CA GLY A 11 -15.70 -22.81 -1.84
C GLY A 11 -14.82 -22.68 -0.79
N SER A 12 -14.87 -23.54 -0.06
CA SER A 12 -14.05 -23.43 0.98
C SER A 12 -12.73 -23.75 0.65
N ALA A 13 -12.59 -24.05 -0.46
CA ALA A 13 -11.36 -24.37 -0.83
C ALA A 13 -10.37 -23.50 -0.38
N PRO A 14 -9.25 -23.91 -0.29
CA PRO A 14 -8.23 -23.10 0.10
C PRO A 14 -8.30 -21.90 -0.70
N HIS A 15 -8.61 -20.95 -0.10
CA HIS A 15 -8.79 -19.76 -0.77
C HIS A 15 -7.43 -19.26 -1.11
N ALA A 16 -7.24 -19.00 -2.32
CA ALA A 16 -6.14 -18.17 -2.71
C ALA A 16 -6.31 -16.90 -1.92
N PRO A 17 -5.26 -16.39 -1.35
CA PRO A 17 -5.33 -15.11 -0.67
C PRO A 17 -5.83 -14.08 -1.65
N VAL A 18 -6.74 -13.28 -1.21
CA VAL A 18 -7.20 -12.20 -2.05
C VAL A 18 -6.12 -11.15 -2.06
N VAL A 19 -5.64 -10.80 -3.24
CA VAL A 19 -4.57 -9.85 -3.41
C VAL A 19 -5.12 -8.63 -4.15
N LEU A 20 -4.94 -7.48 -3.55
CA LEU A 20 -5.21 -6.21 -4.21
C LEU A 20 -3.95 -5.84 -4.99
N GLU A 21 -4.09 -5.54 -6.26
CA GLU A 21 -2.97 -5.09 -7.07
C GLU A 21 -3.33 -3.78 -7.74
N VAL A 22 -2.41 -2.80 -7.66
CA VAL A 22 -2.56 -1.52 -8.34
C VAL A 22 -1.26 -1.25 -9.10
N ARG A 23 -1.37 -0.86 -10.36
CA ARG A 23 -0.20 -0.57 -11.21
C ARG A 23 -0.29 0.83 -11.76
N ARG A 24 0.85 1.48 -11.88
CA ARG A 24 0.93 2.79 -12.54
C ARG A 24 2.34 3.00 -13.07
N THR A 25 2.44 3.59 -14.27
CA THR A 25 3.73 3.95 -14.86
C THR A 25 3.99 5.44 -14.63
N PHE A 26 5.20 5.75 -14.16
CA PHE A 26 5.63 7.11 -13.86
C PHE A 26 6.73 7.51 -14.85
N ALA A 27 6.70 8.75 -15.32
CA ALA A 27 7.71 9.27 -16.24
C ALA A 27 8.93 9.74 -15.46
N ALA A 28 9.57 8.83 -14.75
CA ALA A 28 10.74 9.10 -13.93
C ALA A 28 11.54 7.81 -13.75
N ALA A 29 12.85 7.94 -13.49
CA ALA A 29 13.72 6.80 -13.26
C ALA A 29 13.39 6.11 -11.93
N ARG A 30 13.73 4.82 -11.84
CA ARG A 30 13.43 4.01 -10.66
C ARG A 30 13.94 4.63 -9.36
N GLU A 31 15.14 5.12 -9.39
CA GLU A 31 15.75 5.71 -8.19
C GLU A 31 14.92 6.86 -7.67
N ARG A 32 14.42 7.69 -8.57
CA ARG A 32 13.61 8.85 -8.18
C ARG A 32 12.26 8.42 -7.62
N VAL A 33 11.63 7.45 -8.25
CA VAL A 33 10.33 6.94 -7.79
C VAL A 33 10.49 6.23 -6.46
N PHE A 34 11.54 5.42 -6.32
CA PHE A 34 11.83 4.71 -5.07
C PHE A 34 12.09 5.71 -3.94
N ASP A 35 12.90 6.75 -4.20
CA ASP A 35 13.26 7.73 -3.16
C ASP A 35 12.03 8.41 -2.57
N ALA A 36 10.95 8.55 -3.33
CA ALA A 36 9.73 9.17 -2.85
C ALA A 36 9.07 8.39 -1.71
N TRP A 37 9.47 7.15 -1.48
CA TRP A 37 8.91 6.29 -0.44
C TRP A 37 9.78 6.22 0.82
N THR A 38 10.90 6.92 0.85
CA THR A 38 11.95 6.62 1.83
C THR A 38 12.10 7.62 2.97
N THR A 39 11.47 8.77 2.88
CA THR A 39 11.59 9.79 3.94
C THR A 39 10.23 10.33 4.31
N ALA A 40 10.13 10.83 5.55
CA ALA A 40 8.90 11.46 6.01
C ALA A 40 8.54 12.66 5.15
N ALA A 41 9.53 13.47 4.79
CA ALA A 41 9.29 14.66 3.97
C ALA A 41 8.72 14.29 2.61
N ALA A 42 9.23 13.22 1.99
CA ALA A 42 8.73 12.78 0.70
C ALA A 42 7.31 12.22 0.83
N LEU A 43 7.05 11.38 1.82
CA LEU A 43 5.72 10.79 2.02
C LEU A 43 4.66 11.84 2.28
N LYS A 44 5.00 12.92 2.95
CA LYS A 44 4.06 14.00 3.22
C LYS A 44 3.50 14.64 1.96
N ARG A 45 4.21 14.50 0.85
CA ARG A 45 3.81 15.15 -0.40
C ARG A 45 2.75 14.38 -1.16
N TRP A 46 2.61 13.07 -0.91
CA TRP A 46 1.73 12.27 -1.77
C TRP A 46 1.00 11.13 -1.06
N HIS A 47 1.43 10.68 0.12
CA HIS A 47 0.94 9.43 0.70
C HIS A 47 -0.40 9.59 1.40
N ALA A 48 -1.41 10.04 0.69
CA ALA A 48 -2.77 10.15 1.19
C ALA A 48 -3.73 10.01 0.02
N PRO A 49 -4.91 9.43 0.23
CA PRO A 49 -5.88 9.30 -0.85
C PRO A 49 -6.39 10.67 -1.30
N GLU A 50 -7.19 10.66 -2.34
CA GLU A 50 -7.59 11.87 -3.07
C GLU A 50 -8.11 12.99 -2.17
N ASN A 51 -8.96 12.64 -1.22
CA ASN A 51 -9.63 13.63 -0.37
C ASN A 51 -8.98 13.78 1.00
N ALA A 52 -7.68 13.50 1.09
CA ALA A 52 -6.97 13.57 2.36
C ALA A 52 -5.59 14.17 2.15
N THR A 53 -4.98 14.61 3.23
CA THR A 53 -3.59 15.10 3.23
C THR A 53 -2.84 14.46 4.36
N VAL A 54 -1.51 14.35 4.22
CA VAL A 54 -0.68 13.82 5.29
C VAL A 54 -0.45 14.94 6.29
N GLU A 55 -0.90 14.73 7.51
CA GLU A 55 -0.74 15.70 8.58
C GLU A 55 0.64 15.55 9.22
N ASP A 56 1.07 14.30 9.42
CA ASP A 56 2.38 14.02 10.00
C ASP A 56 2.86 12.65 9.51
N ALA A 57 4.17 12.47 9.43
CA ALA A 57 4.77 11.20 9.04
C ALA A 57 6.09 11.02 9.78
N ARG A 58 6.37 9.80 10.20
CA ARG A 58 7.62 9.42 10.83
C ARG A 58 8.14 8.17 10.12
N VAL A 59 9.43 8.15 9.83
CA VAL A 59 10.02 7.06 9.07
C VAL A 59 11.40 6.72 9.64
N ASP A 60 11.61 5.46 9.97
CA ASP A 60 12.93 4.92 10.27
C ASP A 60 13.20 3.91 9.15
N PHE A 61 13.80 4.37 8.06
CA PHE A 61 13.88 3.62 6.81
C PHE A 61 15.03 2.62 6.85
N ARG A 62 14.78 1.48 7.50
CA ARG A 62 15.69 0.34 7.54
C ARG A 62 14.85 -0.90 7.80
N VAL A 63 15.35 -2.07 7.45
CA VAL A 63 14.67 -3.32 7.76
C VAL A 63 14.54 -3.43 9.28
N GLY A 64 13.33 -3.67 9.75
CA GLY A 64 13.02 -3.67 11.18
C GLY A 64 12.66 -2.31 11.72
N GLY A 65 12.87 -1.24 10.96
CA GLY A 65 12.46 0.10 11.36
C GLY A 65 10.98 0.29 11.13
N CYS A 66 10.39 1.26 11.82
CA CYS A 66 8.95 1.50 11.78
C CYS A 66 8.63 2.78 11.05
N TYR A 67 7.41 2.88 10.54
CA TYR A 67 6.86 4.11 9.99
C TYR A 67 5.49 4.35 10.57
N ASP A 68 5.05 5.60 10.48
CA ASP A 68 3.79 6.04 11.07
C ASP A 68 3.32 7.23 10.23
N ILE A 69 2.12 7.15 9.71
CA ILE A 69 1.56 8.19 8.86
C ILE A 69 0.18 8.56 9.34
N ARG A 70 -0.04 9.86 9.55
CA ARG A 70 -1.32 10.40 9.96
C ARG A 70 -1.90 11.22 8.83
N MET A 71 -3.08 10.83 8.37
CA MET A 71 -3.74 11.46 7.24
C MET A 71 -5.05 12.07 7.71
N ARG A 72 -5.30 13.31 7.30
CA ARG A 72 -6.54 14.02 7.65
C ARG A 72 -7.42 14.08 6.41
N GLY A 73 -8.62 13.51 6.52
CA GLY A 73 -9.59 13.60 5.43
C GLY A 73 -10.22 14.98 5.38
N ASN A 74 -10.83 15.32 4.25
CA ASN A 74 -11.52 16.60 4.12
C ASN A 74 -12.79 16.66 4.97
N ASP A 75 -13.21 15.52 5.52
CA ASP A 75 -14.29 15.46 6.51
C ASP A 75 -13.80 15.71 7.94
N GLY A 76 -12.51 15.97 8.10
CA GLY A 76 -11.90 16.23 9.41
C GLY A 76 -11.46 14.99 10.15
N GLN A 77 -11.71 13.79 9.64
CA GLN A 77 -11.31 12.56 10.33
C GLN A 77 -9.83 12.27 10.16
N LEU A 78 -9.21 11.81 11.24
CA LEU A 78 -7.81 11.42 11.24
C LEU A 78 -7.70 9.92 11.00
N HIS A 79 -6.88 9.54 10.03
CA HIS A 79 -6.59 8.15 9.72
C HIS A 79 -5.11 7.89 9.98
N HIS A 80 -4.81 7.00 10.92
CA HIS A 80 -3.45 6.75 11.36
C HIS A 80 -3.07 5.32 11.01
N VAL A 81 -2.06 5.16 10.17
CA VAL A 81 -1.53 3.85 9.81
C VAL A 81 -0.08 3.76 10.23
N ALA A 82 0.34 2.58 10.62
CA ALA A 82 1.73 2.34 11.01
C ALA A 82 2.15 0.94 10.57
N GLY A 83 3.44 0.70 10.53
CA GLY A 83 3.97 -0.59 10.17
C GLY A 83 5.48 -0.66 10.32
N GLU A 84 6.03 -1.75 9.81
CA GLU A 84 7.45 -2.04 9.92
C GLU A 84 7.97 -2.42 8.54
N TYR A 85 9.17 -1.94 8.19
CA TYR A 85 9.81 -2.33 6.92
C TYR A 85 10.36 -3.73 7.05
N ARG A 86 9.98 -4.60 6.13
CA ARG A 86 10.39 -6.01 6.14
C ARG A 86 11.43 -6.32 5.08
N GLU A 87 11.39 -5.60 3.96
CA GLU A 87 12.38 -5.77 2.90
C GLU A 87 12.62 -4.42 2.24
N ILE A 88 13.88 -4.08 2.03
CA ILE A 88 14.28 -2.88 1.32
C ILE A 88 15.35 -3.30 0.34
N ASP A 89 15.01 -3.33 -0.95
CA ASP A 89 15.93 -3.68 -2.02
C ASP A 89 15.92 -2.52 -3.02
N ARG A 90 16.77 -1.54 -2.80
CA ARG A 90 16.84 -0.31 -3.59
C ARG A 90 17.46 -0.61 -4.95
N PRO A 91 16.91 -0.12 -6.04
CA PRO A 91 15.63 0.59 -6.19
C PRO A 91 14.52 -0.32 -6.73
N ASN A 92 14.55 -1.61 -6.37
CA ASN A 92 13.72 -2.63 -7.00
C ASN A 92 12.45 -2.96 -6.25
N ARG A 93 12.53 -3.00 -4.91
CA ARG A 93 11.44 -3.61 -4.14
C ARG A 93 11.40 -3.09 -2.71
N LEU A 94 10.19 -2.94 -2.19
CA LEU A 94 9.95 -2.49 -0.83
C LEU A 94 8.79 -3.29 -0.26
N VAL A 95 8.95 -3.84 0.94
CA VAL A 95 7.87 -4.60 1.61
C VAL A 95 7.73 -4.04 3.02
N PHE A 96 6.48 -3.73 3.39
CA PHE A 96 6.21 -3.23 4.74
C PHE A 96 4.84 -3.70 5.23
N SER A 97 4.69 -3.82 6.54
CA SER A 97 3.41 -4.15 7.13
C SER A 97 2.53 -2.91 7.21
N TRP A 98 1.23 -3.10 7.36
CA TRP A 98 0.24 -2.04 7.27
C TRP A 98 -0.85 -2.32 8.29
N ALA A 99 -1.01 -1.46 9.28
CA ALA A 99 -2.01 -1.64 10.32
C ALA A 99 -2.61 -0.30 10.71
N TRP A 100 -3.93 -0.20 10.60
CA TRP A 100 -4.65 0.99 11.01
C TRP A 100 -4.68 1.06 12.54
N GLN A 101 -4.20 2.17 13.08
CA GLN A 101 -4.07 2.35 14.52
C GLN A 101 -5.37 2.80 15.17
N SER A 102 -6.26 3.39 14.39
CA SER A 102 -7.51 3.92 14.91
C SER A 102 -8.62 2.89 14.93
N LYS A 103 -8.38 1.69 14.43
CA LYS A 103 -9.38 0.63 14.40
C LYS A 103 -9.02 -0.45 15.38
N ILE A 104 -9.85 -0.62 16.39
CA ILE A 104 -9.66 -1.69 17.38
C ILE A 104 -9.90 -3.03 16.69
N GLY A 105 -9.01 -3.98 16.89
CA GLY A 105 -9.14 -5.31 16.31
C GLY A 105 -8.75 -5.42 14.85
N SER A 106 -8.21 -4.35 14.30
CA SER A 106 -7.72 -4.38 12.93
C SER A 106 -6.50 -5.28 12.81
N SER A 107 -6.51 -6.21 11.89
CA SER A 107 -5.36 -7.07 11.68
C SER A 107 -4.35 -6.39 10.77
N SER A 108 -3.11 -6.82 10.91
CA SER A 108 -2.02 -6.31 10.09
C SER A 108 -2.08 -6.93 8.70
N SER A 109 -1.79 -6.14 7.70
CA SER A 109 -1.68 -6.60 6.32
C SER A 109 -0.29 -6.26 5.80
N VAL A 110 0.01 -6.63 4.56
CA VAL A 110 1.36 -6.44 4.01
C VAL A 110 1.25 -5.79 2.63
N VAL A 111 2.08 -4.78 2.42
CA VAL A 111 2.18 -4.07 1.14
C VAL A 111 3.53 -4.37 0.53
N THR A 112 3.53 -4.75 -0.73
CA THR A 112 4.75 -4.95 -1.52
C THR A 112 4.71 -3.98 -2.69
N VAL A 113 5.80 -3.24 -2.87
CA VAL A 113 5.91 -2.29 -3.97
C VAL A 113 7.11 -2.70 -4.82
N GLU A 114 6.88 -2.96 -6.10
CA GLU A 114 7.95 -3.28 -7.03
C GLU A 114 8.10 -2.14 -8.03
N PHE A 115 9.35 -1.79 -8.32
CA PHE A 115 9.68 -0.67 -9.19
C PHE A 115 10.36 -1.25 -10.43
N LEU A 116 9.59 -1.39 -11.51
CA LEU A 116 10.08 -2.06 -12.72
C LEU A 116 10.63 -1.03 -13.69
N ASP A 117 11.85 -1.29 -14.15
CA ASP A 117 12.54 -0.40 -15.09
C ASP A 117 11.87 -0.48 -16.45
N ARG A 118 11.40 0.65 -16.96
CA ARG A 118 10.82 0.75 -18.30
C ARG A 118 11.57 1.80 -19.12
N GLY A 119 12.90 1.86 -18.98
CA GLY A 119 13.72 2.85 -19.67
C GLY A 119 13.66 4.19 -18.96
N ALA A 120 13.11 5.19 -19.63
CA ALA A 120 12.95 6.51 -19.01
C ALA A 120 11.78 6.58 -18.03
N ALA A 121 11.04 5.49 -17.90
CA ALA A 121 9.87 5.41 -17.03
C ALA A 121 10.01 4.26 -16.06
N THR A 122 9.16 4.25 -15.04
CA THR A 122 9.12 3.19 -14.04
C THR A 122 7.68 2.72 -13.88
N GLU A 123 7.47 1.42 -13.98
CA GLU A 123 6.16 0.87 -13.66
C GLU A 123 6.17 0.41 -12.20
N VAL A 124 5.29 0.98 -11.39
CA VAL A 124 5.12 0.58 -10.00
C VAL A 124 4.00 -0.45 -9.94
N VAL A 125 4.29 -1.59 -9.33
CA VAL A 125 3.30 -2.62 -9.06
C VAL A 125 3.17 -2.72 -7.55
N LEU A 126 2.02 -2.33 -7.03
CA LEU A 126 1.74 -2.38 -5.61
C LEU A 126 0.77 -3.50 -5.34
N THR A 127 1.14 -4.43 -4.45
CA THR A 127 0.25 -5.50 -4.03
C THR A 127 0.00 -5.38 -2.53
N HIS A 128 -1.23 -5.60 -2.12
CA HIS A 128 -1.62 -5.49 -0.73
C HIS A 128 -2.35 -6.78 -0.35
N THR A 129 -1.78 -7.55 0.57
CA THR A 129 -2.32 -8.84 1.00
C THR A 129 -2.75 -8.77 2.45
N GLY A 130 -3.67 -9.65 2.83
CA GLY A 130 -4.13 -9.72 4.22
C GLY A 130 -5.37 -8.90 4.50
N LEU A 131 -5.96 -8.28 3.49
CA LEU A 131 -7.26 -7.63 3.63
C LEU A 131 -8.34 -8.70 3.62
N GLU A 132 -9.32 -8.59 4.49
CA GLU A 132 -10.23 -9.72 4.76
C GLU A 132 -11.58 -9.60 4.08
N THR A 133 -12.04 -8.40 3.80
CA THR A 133 -13.37 -8.21 3.22
C THR A 133 -13.29 -7.50 1.89
N GLU A 134 -14.30 -7.70 1.06
CA GLU A 134 -14.39 -7.01 -0.22
C GLU A 134 -14.42 -5.50 -0.03
N GLN A 135 -15.09 -5.05 1.02
CA GLN A 135 -15.18 -3.63 1.32
C GLN A 135 -13.79 -3.04 1.63
N GLU A 136 -12.98 -3.77 2.40
CA GLU A 136 -11.61 -3.34 2.69
C GLU A 136 -10.77 -3.29 1.42
N ILE A 137 -10.91 -4.27 0.57
CA ILE A 137 -10.16 -4.33 -0.68
C ILE A 137 -10.51 -3.13 -1.56
N GLN A 138 -11.79 -2.85 -1.75
CA GLN A 138 -12.20 -1.73 -2.60
C GLN A 138 -11.79 -0.39 -2.01
N GLY A 139 -11.89 -0.24 -0.69
CA GLY A 139 -11.46 0.99 -0.03
C GLY A 139 -9.98 1.24 -0.19
N HIS A 140 -9.16 0.20 -0.02
CA HIS A 140 -7.71 0.34 -0.17
C HIS A 140 -7.34 0.55 -1.64
N ARG A 141 -8.04 -0.10 -2.58
CA ARG A 141 -7.80 0.11 -4.00
C ARG A 141 -8.00 1.58 -4.36
N HIS A 142 -9.12 2.14 -3.92
CA HIS A 142 -9.43 3.54 -4.17
C HIS A 142 -8.36 4.45 -3.54
N GLY A 143 -7.97 4.15 -2.32
CA GLY A 143 -6.95 4.91 -1.62
C GLY A 143 -5.59 4.87 -2.32
N TRP A 144 -5.14 3.68 -2.72
CA TRP A 144 -3.85 3.54 -3.39
C TRP A 144 -3.83 4.22 -4.75
N ILE A 145 -4.93 4.13 -5.51
CA ILE A 145 -5.02 4.83 -6.80
C ILE A 145 -4.84 6.33 -6.58
N GLY A 146 -5.52 6.90 -5.59
CA GLY A 146 -5.39 8.32 -5.28
C GLY A 146 -3.98 8.71 -4.84
N CYS A 147 -3.34 7.87 -4.01
CA CYS A 147 -1.96 8.10 -3.59
C CYS A 147 -1.01 8.13 -4.79
N LEU A 148 -1.13 7.14 -5.67
CA LEU A 148 -0.22 7.06 -6.82
C LEU A 148 -0.46 8.18 -7.82
N GLU A 149 -1.69 8.70 -7.92
CA GLU A 149 -1.95 9.89 -8.73
C GLU A 149 -1.19 11.10 -8.19
N LYS A 150 -1.18 11.27 -6.87
CA LYS A 150 -0.43 12.37 -6.26
C LYS A 150 1.07 12.15 -6.43
N LEU A 151 1.54 10.92 -6.29
CA LEU A 151 2.95 10.62 -6.50
C LEU A 151 3.40 11.05 -7.90
N ALA A 152 2.56 10.85 -8.90
CA ALA A 152 2.88 11.24 -10.27
C ALA A 152 3.13 12.74 -10.41
N THR A 153 2.61 13.55 -9.50
CA THR A 153 2.80 15.00 -9.56
C THR A 153 4.11 15.44 -8.91
N VAL A 154 4.79 14.55 -8.17
CA VAL A 154 6.00 14.93 -7.42
C VAL A 154 7.27 14.23 -7.90
N VAL A 155 7.17 13.29 -8.83
CA VAL A 155 8.36 12.59 -9.37
C VAL A 155 8.67 12.93 -10.80
#